data_067f4bde6f04aa9d65502a79ec387ca1
#
_entry.id   067f4bde6f04aa9d65502a79ec387ca1
#
_cell.length_a   1.000
_cell.length_b   1.000
_cell.length_c   1.000
_cell.angle_alpha   90.00
_cell.angle_beta   90.00
_cell.angle_gamma   90.00
#
_symmetry.space_group_name_H-M   'P 1'
#
loop_
_entity.id
_entity.type
_entity.pdbx_description
1 polymer ?
#
loop_
_entity_poly.entity_id
_entity_poly.type
_entity_poly.pdbx_seq_one_letter_code
_entity_poly.pdbx_strand_id
1 'polypeptide(L)'
;MLRKKTTRAAAFLLAVGLGASGISCRQTTVLAGDAEVPTTTVKEVDLQLKVFTKGALHTEQSRGLSAPPIAGGTLQIVQLAAAGAHVHAGDVVLEFDPSQQEYNLAQNRSDLEQADQEIVKAKADAAVQTAEDQTALLKAKYAVRKAELEVSKNEILSSIDAQKNVLALDEAKRALTQLEQDIRSHGASNDAALAISQEKHHKARLEMDQAELNIKNMKITSPIDGLMVIHGNRDSTGGFFMDGMTLPDYHVGDQVNPGSSIAEVIDSSHLEISAQVGETDRTNLKTGQSVEIKVDALPGESFTGKVRTVGGATAREFWDDNAKHKFDVAIQLDRADPRLRPGFEAQLSILGDHLSRAVSLPAEAVFEHAGKKIVYCERGRGFEMQEVKVLALSEGRAILEGIPVGTVVALVNPDKKRSGKPKEGGSASPSLGASFN
;
A
#
# COMPACT_ATOMS: atom_id res chain seq x y z
N MET A 1 48.34 35.77 -24.68
CA MET A 1 48.32 36.35 -26.03
C MET A 1 46.89 36.87 -26.24
N LEU A 2 46.74 38.20 -26.02
CA LEU A 2 46.71 39.36 -26.93
C LEU A 2 45.68 39.16 -28.06
N ARG A 3 44.61 39.98 -28.18
CA ARG A 3 44.48 41.43 -28.51
C ARG A 3 42.96 41.75 -28.48
N LYS A 4 42.40 42.70 -27.74
CA LYS A 4 42.31 44.16 -27.95
C LYS A 4 42.10 44.65 -29.37
N LYS A 5 40.97 45.39 -29.56
CA LYS A 5 40.81 46.69 -30.29
C LYS A 5 39.33 47.10 -30.21
N THR A 6 38.86 48.10 -29.49
CA THR A 6 38.92 49.57 -29.57
C THR A 6 38.57 50.14 -30.96
N THR A 7 37.55 51.02 -31.07
CA THR A 7 37.54 52.47 -31.36
C THR A 7 36.19 52.92 -31.91
N ARG A 8 35.57 53.91 -31.42
CA ARG A 8 35.54 55.41 -31.52
C ARG A 8 34.24 55.82 -32.15
N ALA A 9 33.32 56.54 -31.49
CA ALA A 9 33.24 58.00 -31.30
C ALA A 9 33.07 58.83 -32.57
N ALA A 10 31.90 59.53 -32.69
CA ALA A 10 31.82 60.85 -33.30
C ALA A 10 30.57 61.57 -32.82
N ALA A 11 30.75 62.67 -32.17
CA ALA A 11 29.77 63.68 -31.80
C ALA A 11 29.57 64.64 -32.98
N PHE A 12 28.36 65.20 -33.12
CA PHE A 12 28.15 66.45 -33.87
C PHE A 12 27.13 67.33 -33.13
N LEU A 13 27.60 68.42 -32.63
CA LEU A 13 26.91 69.56 -32.12
C LEU A 13 26.52 70.46 -33.30
N LEU A 14 25.32 70.99 -33.32
CA LEU A 14 25.10 72.34 -33.87
C LEU A 14 23.88 72.98 -33.22
N ALA A 15 24.12 74.19 -32.73
CA ALA A 15 23.21 75.11 -32.02
C ALA A 15 22.52 76.07 -32.96
N VAL A 16 21.59 76.81 -32.36
CA VAL A 16 21.10 78.20 -32.69
C VAL A 16 19.78 78.29 -33.37
N GLY A 17 18.88 79.06 -32.73
CA GLY A 17 17.75 79.76 -33.35
C GLY A 17 16.63 80.18 -32.35
N LEU A 18 16.79 81.36 -31.73
CA LEU A 18 15.76 82.09 -31.01
C LEU A 18 14.52 82.38 -31.89
N GLY A 19 13.33 82.25 -31.34
CA GLY A 19 12.09 82.73 -31.88
C GLY A 19 11.00 82.80 -30.82
N ALA A 20 10.92 83.90 -30.13
CA ALA A 20 9.82 84.22 -29.21
C ALA A 20 8.54 84.52 -29.98
N SER A 21 7.42 83.78 -29.72
CA SER A 21 6.09 84.19 -30.06
C SER A 21 5.14 83.62 -28.98
N GLY A 22 4.61 84.54 -28.18
CA GLY A 22 3.60 84.21 -27.15
C GLY A 22 2.28 83.82 -27.80
N ILE A 23 1.83 82.64 -27.42
CA ILE A 23 0.43 82.26 -27.64
C ILE A 23 -0.14 81.82 -26.27
N SER A 24 -1.10 82.57 -25.82
CA SER A 24 -1.92 82.38 -24.66
C SER A 24 -2.60 80.97 -24.69
N CYS A 25 -2.14 80.07 -23.86
CA CYS A 25 -2.85 78.80 -23.60
C CYS A 25 -4.06 79.06 -22.73
N ARG A 26 -5.19 79.04 -23.36
CA ARG A 26 -6.51 78.88 -22.73
C ARG A 26 -6.53 77.57 -22.04
N GLN A 27 -6.51 77.54 -20.70
CA GLN A 27 -6.78 76.36 -19.91
C GLN A 27 -8.16 75.82 -20.20
N THR A 28 -8.27 74.86 -21.09
CA THR A 28 -9.43 74.00 -21.16
C THR A 28 -9.36 73.09 -19.99
N THR A 29 -10.09 73.34 -18.95
CA THR A 29 -10.46 72.38 -17.94
C THR A 29 -11.13 71.20 -18.65
N VAL A 30 -10.36 70.14 -18.89
CA VAL A 30 -10.91 68.85 -19.23
C VAL A 30 -11.64 68.37 -17.96
N LEU A 31 -12.97 68.51 -17.99
CA LEU A 31 -13.83 67.81 -17.04
C LEU A 31 -13.40 66.35 -17.07
N ALA A 32 -12.89 65.85 -15.94
CA ALA A 32 -12.63 64.40 -15.72
C ALA A 32 -13.94 63.67 -16.06
N GLY A 33 -13.93 62.97 -17.21
CA GLY A 33 -14.99 62.07 -17.56
C GLY A 33 -15.13 61.04 -16.46
N ASP A 34 -16.36 60.80 -16.04
CA ASP A 34 -16.72 59.68 -15.20
C ASP A 34 -16.02 58.44 -15.77
N ALA A 35 -15.12 57.85 -15.00
CA ALA A 35 -14.42 56.63 -15.42
C ALA A 35 -15.50 55.56 -15.60
N GLU A 36 -15.82 55.28 -16.85
CA GLU A 36 -16.82 54.30 -17.25
C GLU A 36 -16.47 52.93 -16.60
N VAL A 37 -17.37 52.43 -15.77
CA VAL A 37 -17.18 51.12 -15.13
C VAL A 37 -17.27 50.08 -16.23
N PRO A 38 -16.23 49.25 -16.48
CA PRO A 38 -16.29 48.20 -17.49
C PRO A 38 -17.44 47.24 -17.15
N THR A 39 -18.31 47.04 -18.15
CA THR A 39 -19.51 46.21 -18.02
C THR A 39 -19.47 45.02 -18.97
N THR A 40 -20.20 44.00 -18.67
CA THR A 40 -20.46 42.87 -19.55
C THR A 40 -21.93 42.49 -19.53
N THR A 41 -22.41 41.84 -20.57
CA THR A 41 -23.81 41.37 -20.64
C THR A 41 -23.88 39.92 -20.24
N VAL A 42 -24.87 39.59 -19.46
CA VAL A 42 -25.24 38.20 -19.11
C VAL A 42 -25.64 37.45 -20.36
N LYS A 43 -24.95 36.38 -20.66
CA LYS A 43 -25.21 35.53 -21.84
C LYS A 43 -25.65 34.13 -21.39
N GLU A 44 -26.55 33.58 -22.17
CA GLU A 44 -26.91 32.17 -22.12
C GLU A 44 -25.90 31.40 -22.95
N VAL A 45 -25.32 30.38 -22.35
CA VAL A 45 -24.29 29.54 -22.99
C VAL A 45 -24.58 28.07 -22.64
N ASP A 46 -24.50 27.24 -23.64
CA ASP A 46 -24.43 25.80 -23.41
C ASP A 46 -23.01 25.47 -22.96
N LEU A 47 -22.87 24.96 -21.72
CA LEU A 47 -21.59 24.71 -21.14
C LEU A 47 -21.53 23.25 -20.59
N GLN A 48 -20.48 22.58 -20.92
CA GLN A 48 -20.13 21.33 -20.28
C GLN A 48 -19.16 21.60 -19.13
N LEU A 49 -19.57 21.22 -17.92
CA LEU A 49 -18.69 21.34 -16.77
C LEU A 49 -17.49 20.41 -16.97
N LYS A 50 -16.30 20.91 -16.69
CA LYS A 50 -15.07 20.13 -16.72
C LYS A 50 -14.35 20.26 -15.40
N VAL A 51 -13.94 19.12 -14.84
CA VAL A 51 -13.09 19.07 -13.65
C VAL A 51 -11.69 18.68 -14.10
N PHE A 52 -10.73 19.55 -13.81
CA PHE A 52 -9.32 19.31 -14.12
C PHE A 52 -8.60 18.82 -12.87
N THR A 53 -7.90 17.72 -12.99
CA THR A 53 -7.05 17.19 -11.92
C THR A 53 -5.84 16.47 -12.48
N LYS A 54 -4.89 16.15 -11.60
CA LYS A 54 -3.75 15.30 -11.93
C LYS A 54 -3.91 13.96 -11.23
N GLY A 55 -3.44 12.93 -11.87
CA GLY A 55 -3.42 11.58 -11.32
C GLY A 55 -2.19 10.81 -11.77
N ALA A 56 -1.97 9.67 -11.15
CA ALA A 56 -0.91 8.75 -11.52
C ALA A 56 -1.51 7.42 -11.98
N LEU A 57 -0.87 6.81 -12.97
CA LEU A 57 -1.23 5.48 -13.43
C LEU A 57 -0.81 4.45 -12.38
N HIS A 58 -1.76 3.62 -11.99
CA HIS A 58 -1.55 2.47 -11.11
C HIS A 58 -2.09 1.21 -11.80
N THR A 59 -1.64 0.07 -11.35
CA THR A 59 -2.23 -1.20 -11.78
C THR A 59 -3.41 -1.55 -10.87
N GLU A 60 -4.45 -2.11 -11.44
CA GLU A 60 -5.57 -2.65 -10.67
C GLU A 60 -5.14 -3.90 -9.89
N GLN A 61 -4.20 -4.67 -10.44
CA GLN A 61 -3.72 -5.90 -9.85
C GLN A 61 -2.19 -5.93 -9.80
N SER A 62 -1.67 -6.02 -8.60
CA SER A 62 -0.26 -6.34 -8.35
C SER A 62 -0.15 -7.51 -7.37
N ARG A 63 0.93 -8.27 -7.47
CA ARG A 63 1.26 -9.36 -6.56
C ARG A 63 2.67 -9.21 -6.04
N GLY A 64 2.77 -8.93 -4.75
CA GLY A 64 4.06 -8.83 -4.06
C GLY A 64 4.76 -10.18 -3.99
N LEU A 65 6.06 -10.17 -4.18
CA LEU A 65 6.98 -11.28 -4.04
C LEU A 65 7.87 -11.00 -2.83
N SER A 66 7.74 -11.83 -1.81
CA SER A 66 8.50 -11.67 -0.57
C SER A 66 9.32 -12.91 -0.25
N ALA A 67 10.41 -12.71 0.48
CA ALA A 67 11.23 -13.79 1.00
C ALA A 67 10.37 -14.73 1.86
N PRO A 68 10.52 -16.06 1.73
CA PRO A 68 9.75 -17.00 2.52
C PRO A 68 10.08 -16.85 4.02
N PRO A 69 9.09 -16.99 4.92
CA PRO A 69 9.27 -16.83 6.35
C PRO A 69 9.92 -18.08 6.97
N ILE A 70 11.18 -18.34 6.64
CA ILE A 70 11.94 -19.50 7.10
C ILE A 70 12.79 -19.11 8.30
N ALA A 71 12.72 -19.89 9.36
CA ALA A 71 13.59 -19.70 10.52
C ALA A 71 15.03 -20.10 10.18
N GLY A 72 16.02 -19.33 10.65
CA GLY A 72 17.42 -19.71 10.53
C GLY A 72 18.37 -18.66 9.97
N GLY A 73 17.95 -17.42 9.84
CA GLY A 73 18.85 -16.33 9.41
C GLY A 73 18.43 -15.65 8.11
N THR A 74 19.36 -14.93 7.51
CA THR A 74 19.14 -14.24 6.22
C THR A 74 19.19 -15.22 5.06
N LEU A 75 18.45 -14.90 4.01
CA LEU A 75 18.41 -15.67 2.76
C LEU A 75 19.23 -14.91 1.70
N GLN A 76 20.02 -15.63 0.91
CA GLN A 76 20.77 -15.02 -0.19
C GLN A 76 20.04 -15.20 -1.52
N ILE A 77 19.89 -14.12 -2.29
CA ILE A 77 19.29 -14.16 -3.62
C ILE A 77 20.30 -14.75 -4.60
N VAL A 78 19.94 -15.84 -5.27
CA VAL A 78 20.79 -16.46 -6.32
C VAL A 78 20.26 -16.18 -7.73
N GLN A 79 18.95 -15.95 -7.87
CA GLN A 79 18.34 -15.55 -9.13
C GLN A 79 17.27 -14.50 -8.87
N LEU A 80 17.22 -13.47 -9.72
CA LEU A 80 16.22 -12.42 -9.68
C LEU A 80 15.93 -12.00 -11.12
N ALA A 81 14.66 -12.00 -11.52
CA ALA A 81 14.24 -11.50 -12.83
C ALA A 81 14.53 -10.00 -12.93
N ALA A 82 14.94 -9.54 -14.10
CA ALA A 82 15.30 -8.15 -14.30
C ALA A 82 14.10 -7.20 -14.12
N ALA A 83 14.33 -6.00 -13.60
CA ALA A 83 13.31 -4.97 -13.51
C ALA A 83 12.74 -4.65 -14.92
N GLY A 84 11.42 -4.58 -15.04
CA GLY A 84 10.72 -4.35 -16.30
C GLY A 84 10.64 -5.55 -17.22
N ALA A 85 11.12 -6.73 -16.82
CA ALA A 85 10.95 -7.96 -17.59
C ALA A 85 9.48 -8.41 -17.61
N HIS A 86 9.01 -8.88 -18.75
CA HIS A 86 7.73 -9.58 -18.85
C HIS A 86 7.87 -11.00 -18.32
N VAL A 87 7.01 -11.37 -17.41
CA VAL A 87 6.95 -12.70 -16.79
C VAL A 87 5.56 -13.29 -16.95
N HIS A 88 5.49 -14.62 -17.08
CA HIS A 88 4.22 -15.34 -17.15
C HIS A 88 3.92 -16.03 -15.82
N ALA A 89 2.65 -16.29 -15.60
CA ALA A 89 2.23 -17.07 -14.43
C ALA A 89 2.93 -18.44 -14.40
N GLY A 90 3.63 -18.75 -13.30
CA GLY A 90 4.42 -19.96 -13.13
C GLY A 90 5.92 -19.83 -13.44
N ASP A 91 6.36 -18.75 -14.07
CA ASP A 91 7.81 -18.51 -14.31
C ASP A 91 8.53 -18.30 -12.97
N VAL A 92 9.71 -18.87 -12.83
CA VAL A 92 10.58 -18.63 -11.66
C VAL A 92 11.17 -17.23 -11.78
N VAL A 93 10.78 -16.33 -10.88
CA VAL A 93 11.17 -14.91 -10.90
C VAL A 93 12.18 -14.56 -9.81
N LEU A 94 12.24 -15.36 -8.75
CA LEU A 94 13.15 -15.17 -7.63
C LEU A 94 13.53 -16.54 -7.04
N GLU A 95 14.82 -16.76 -6.84
CA GLU A 95 15.34 -17.97 -6.23
C GLU A 95 16.38 -17.61 -5.17
N PHE A 96 16.29 -18.28 -4.02
CA PHE A 96 17.25 -18.15 -2.91
C PHE A 96 18.17 -19.36 -2.85
N ASP A 97 19.32 -19.22 -2.20
CA ASP A 97 20.27 -20.32 -1.96
C ASP A 97 19.64 -21.38 -1.04
N PRO A 98 19.39 -22.59 -1.54
CA PRO A 98 18.77 -23.66 -0.76
C PRO A 98 19.75 -24.43 0.11
N SER A 99 21.07 -24.19 0.02
CA SER A 99 22.13 -25.05 0.59
C SER A 99 21.93 -25.35 2.08
N GLN A 100 21.54 -24.34 2.87
CA GLN A 100 21.28 -24.55 4.29
C GLN A 100 20.04 -25.43 4.53
N GLN A 101 19.01 -25.27 3.72
CA GLN A 101 17.78 -26.07 3.86
C GLN A 101 17.97 -27.51 3.34
N GLU A 102 18.80 -27.70 2.32
CA GLU A 102 19.20 -29.03 1.85
C GLU A 102 19.99 -29.77 2.90
N TYR A 103 20.92 -29.08 3.59
CA TYR A 103 21.62 -29.67 4.74
C TYR A 103 20.65 -30.06 5.86
N ASN A 104 19.72 -29.17 6.21
CA ASN A 104 18.69 -29.45 7.22
C ASN A 104 17.83 -30.66 6.82
N LEU A 105 17.45 -30.74 5.54
CA LEU A 105 16.70 -31.87 5.01
C LEU A 105 17.48 -33.21 5.15
N ALA A 106 18.76 -33.17 4.79
CA ALA A 106 19.61 -34.38 4.93
C ALA A 106 19.71 -34.82 6.40
N GLN A 107 19.86 -33.87 7.32
CA GLN A 107 19.88 -34.16 8.77
C GLN A 107 18.54 -34.73 9.23
N ASN A 108 17.42 -34.08 8.88
CA ASN A 108 16.10 -34.55 9.30
C ASN A 108 15.74 -35.94 8.72
N ARG A 109 16.24 -36.27 7.52
CA ARG A 109 16.11 -37.61 6.94
C ARG A 109 16.86 -38.65 7.77
N SER A 110 18.08 -38.33 8.21
CA SER A 110 18.83 -39.22 9.11
C SER A 110 18.14 -39.41 10.45
N ASP A 111 17.58 -38.32 11.00
CA ASP A 111 16.85 -38.37 12.28
C ASP A 111 15.56 -39.20 12.14
N LEU A 112 14.89 -39.14 11.02
CA LEU A 112 13.72 -39.98 10.71
C LEU A 112 14.11 -41.46 10.62
N GLU A 113 15.19 -41.77 9.89
CA GLU A 113 15.69 -43.14 9.79
C GLU A 113 16.11 -43.68 11.15
N GLN A 114 16.76 -42.87 11.99
CA GLN A 114 17.09 -43.27 13.37
C GLN A 114 15.81 -43.54 14.17
N ALA A 115 14.78 -42.70 14.07
CA ALA A 115 13.52 -42.93 14.77
C ALA A 115 12.80 -44.19 14.29
N ASP A 116 12.91 -44.55 13.01
CA ASP A 116 12.43 -45.85 12.49
C ASP A 116 13.15 -47.03 13.15
N GLN A 117 14.48 -46.96 13.28
CA GLN A 117 15.26 -47.99 13.95
C GLN A 117 14.89 -48.09 15.45
N GLU A 118 14.59 -46.96 16.12
CA GLU A 118 14.11 -46.96 17.51
C GLU A 118 12.77 -47.70 17.64
N ILE A 119 11.85 -47.56 16.70
CA ILE A 119 10.56 -48.29 16.66
C ILE A 119 10.83 -49.80 16.48
N VAL A 120 11.71 -50.17 15.54
CA VAL A 120 12.07 -51.57 15.30
C VAL A 120 12.66 -52.19 16.57
N LYS A 121 13.58 -51.49 17.23
CA LYS A 121 14.19 -51.90 18.49
C LYS A 121 13.13 -52.05 19.60
N ALA A 122 12.27 -51.06 19.82
CA ALA A 122 11.24 -51.12 20.85
C ALA A 122 10.29 -52.31 20.64
N LYS A 123 9.91 -52.61 19.38
CA LYS A 123 9.11 -53.81 19.06
C LYS A 123 9.85 -55.09 19.35
N ALA A 124 11.14 -55.18 19.03
CA ALA A 124 11.95 -56.36 19.29
C ALA A 124 12.12 -56.59 20.79
N ASP A 125 12.44 -55.56 21.57
CA ASP A 125 12.58 -55.60 23.02
C ASP A 125 11.25 -56.05 23.68
N ALA A 126 10.11 -55.50 23.23
CA ALA A 126 8.79 -55.92 23.72
C ALA A 126 8.48 -57.38 23.38
N ALA A 127 8.88 -57.87 22.21
CA ALA A 127 8.68 -59.26 21.83
C ALA A 127 9.50 -60.22 22.69
N VAL A 128 10.76 -59.89 22.99
CA VAL A 128 11.63 -60.65 23.88
C VAL A 128 11.02 -60.70 25.28
N GLN A 129 10.64 -59.56 25.85
CA GLN A 129 10.04 -59.49 27.18
C GLN A 129 8.74 -60.31 27.25
N THR A 130 7.90 -60.23 26.22
CA THR A 130 6.66 -61.03 26.14
C THR A 130 6.95 -62.52 26.10
N ALA A 131 7.96 -62.99 25.39
CA ALA A 131 8.36 -64.40 25.35
C ALA A 131 8.90 -64.89 26.69
N GLU A 132 9.71 -64.08 27.38
CA GLU A 132 10.17 -64.32 28.72
C GLU A 132 9.05 -64.49 29.74
N ASP A 133 8.12 -63.51 29.71
CA ASP A 133 6.92 -63.47 30.56
C ASP A 133 6.03 -64.69 30.32
N GLN A 134 5.81 -65.09 29.08
CA GLN A 134 5.04 -66.28 28.73
C GLN A 134 5.71 -67.51 29.30
N THR A 135 7.03 -67.62 29.23
CA THR A 135 7.80 -68.74 29.77
C THR A 135 7.71 -68.76 31.29
N ALA A 136 7.84 -67.64 31.96
CA ALA A 136 7.72 -67.49 33.40
C ALA A 136 6.29 -67.81 33.89
N LEU A 137 5.28 -67.36 33.17
CA LEU A 137 3.88 -67.66 33.47
C LEU A 137 3.58 -69.13 33.37
N LEU A 138 4.10 -69.82 32.36
CA LEU A 138 3.95 -71.29 32.22
C LEU A 138 4.59 -72.01 33.37
N LYS A 139 5.83 -71.65 33.77
CA LYS A 139 6.52 -72.20 34.92
C LYS A 139 5.75 -72.04 36.23
N ALA A 140 5.20 -70.80 36.47
CA ALA A 140 4.43 -70.53 37.66
C ALA A 140 3.10 -71.30 37.70
N LYS A 141 2.40 -71.46 36.59
CA LYS A 141 1.22 -72.29 36.45
C LYS A 141 1.51 -73.77 36.78
N TYR A 142 2.64 -74.31 36.27
CA TYR A 142 3.07 -75.65 36.62
C TYR A 142 3.46 -75.82 38.10
N ALA A 143 4.05 -74.77 38.74
CA ALA A 143 4.33 -74.79 40.15
C ALA A 143 3.05 -74.86 41.01
N VAL A 144 2.06 -74.07 40.68
CA VAL A 144 0.74 -74.15 41.31
C VAL A 144 0.11 -75.52 41.13
N ARG A 145 0.09 -76.03 39.89
CA ARG A 145 -0.46 -77.38 39.63
C ARG A 145 0.25 -78.48 40.38
N LYS A 146 1.58 -78.44 40.50
CA LYS A 146 2.35 -79.34 41.31
C LYS A 146 1.97 -79.30 42.79
N ALA A 147 1.85 -78.05 43.34
CA ALA A 147 1.48 -77.88 44.73
C ALA A 147 0.02 -78.36 45.02
N GLU A 148 -0.92 -78.16 44.05
CA GLU A 148 -2.28 -78.72 44.13
C GLU A 148 -2.29 -80.28 44.22
N LEU A 149 -1.46 -80.90 43.39
CA LEU A 149 -1.34 -82.35 43.43
C LEU A 149 -0.72 -82.88 44.74
N GLU A 150 0.20 -82.12 45.36
CA GLU A 150 0.76 -82.53 46.68
C GLU A 150 -0.32 -82.30 47.79
N VAL A 151 -1.13 -81.26 47.74
CA VAL A 151 -2.26 -81.03 48.65
C VAL A 151 -3.31 -82.15 48.51
N SER A 152 -3.56 -82.69 47.31
CA SER A 152 -4.52 -83.79 47.11
C SER A 152 -4.10 -85.10 47.81
N LYS A 153 -2.83 -85.23 48.21
CA LYS A 153 -2.31 -86.41 48.98
C LYS A 153 -2.44 -86.17 50.48
N ASN A 154 -2.93 -85.03 51.01
CA ASN A 154 -2.94 -84.69 52.41
C ASN A 154 -3.76 -85.69 53.31
N GLU A 155 -4.75 -86.33 52.72
CA GLU A 155 -5.55 -87.36 53.44
C GLU A 155 -4.73 -88.50 54.04
N ILE A 156 -3.58 -88.77 53.48
CA ILE A 156 -2.71 -89.88 53.89
C ILE A 156 -1.41 -89.42 54.58
N LEU A 157 -1.25 -88.12 54.84
CA LEU A 157 0.00 -87.55 55.42
C LEU A 157 -0.21 -87.09 56.87
N SER A 158 0.89 -86.80 57.56
CA SER A 158 0.83 -86.21 58.90
C SER A 158 0.21 -84.80 58.84
N SER A 159 -0.43 -84.35 59.92
CA SER A 159 -1.06 -82.98 60.01
C SER A 159 -0.05 -81.86 59.73
N ILE A 160 1.23 -82.05 60.14
CA ILE A 160 2.30 -81.10 59.93
C ILE A 160 2.67 -81.01 58.43
N ASP A 161 2.78 -82.16 57.78
CA ASP A 161 3.12 -82.21 56.34
C ASP A 161 1.92 -81.68 55.45
N ALA A 162 0.69 -82.01 55.86
CA ALA A 162 -0.50 -81.46 55.26
C ALA A 162 -0.54 -79.95 55.34
N GLN A 163 -0.22 -79.31 56.50
CA GLN A 163 -0.10 -77.86 56.63
C GLN A 163 0.99 -77.22 55.75
N LYS A 164 2.17 -77.91 55.67
CA LYS A 164 3.25 -77.43 54.79
C LYS A 164 2.83 -77.43 53.31
N ASN A 165 2.09 -78.43 52.84
CA ASN A 165 1.58 -78.50 51.48
C ASN A 165 0.57 -77.42 51.21
N VAL A 166 -0.31 -77.05 52.15
CA VAL A 166 -1.27 -75.96 52.06
C VAL A 166 -0.56 -74.58 51.95
N LEU A 167 0.48 -74.40 52.82
CA LEU A 167 1.29 -73.16 52.76
C LEU A 167 2.05 -73.04 51.43
N ALA A 168 2.66 -74.20 50.94
CA ALA A 168 3.34 -74.18 49.65
C ALA A 168 2.37 -73.85 48.47
N LEU A 169 1.14 -74.35 48.52
CA LEU A 169 0.14 -74.05 47.54
C LEU A 169 -0.22 -72.55 47.58
N ASP A 170 -0.46 -71.95 48.78
CA ASP A 170 -0.76 -70.54 48.94
C ASP A 170 0.40 -69.64 48.44
N GLU A 171 1.65 -70.01 48.77
CA GLU A 171 2.85 -69.37 48.25
C GLU A 171 2.89 -69.38 46.71
N ALA A 172 2.68 -70.59 46.10
CA ALA A 172 2.69 -70.73 44.65
C ALA A 172 1.57 -69.90 43.96
N LYS A 173 0.37 -69.85 44.57
CA LYS A 173 -0.71 -69.02 44.07
C LYS A 173 -0.45 -67.50 44.17
N ARG A 174 0.16 -67.09 45.30
CA ARG A 174 0.60 -65.68 45.46
C ARG A 174 1.67 -65.32 44.45
N ALA A 175 2.68 -66.20 44.25
CA ALA A 175 3.70 -66.00 43.25
C ALA A 175 3.13 -65.90 41.83
N LEU A 176 2.13 -66.71 41.47
CA LEU A 176 1.46 -66.62 40.18
C LEU A 176 0.70 -65.30 40.05
N THR A 177 -0.05 -64.85 41.07
CA THR A 177 -0.80 -63.58 41.05
C THR A 177 0.17 -62.43 40.90
N GLN A 178 1.28 -62.40 41.65
CA GLN A 178 2.29 -61.38 41.51
C GLN A 178 2.85 -61.32 40.09
N LEU A 179 3.24 -62.51 39.54
CA LEU A 179 3.79 -62.58 38.19
C LEU A 179 2.78 -62.08 37.14
N GLU A 180 1.48 -62.42 37.27
CA GLU A 180 0.45 -61.91 36.37
C GLU A 180 0.29 -60.36 36.45
N GLN A 181 0.56 -59.77 37.62
CA GLN A 181 0.59 -58.31 37.78
C GLN A 181 1.83 -57.72 37.16
N ASP A 182 3.01 -58.33 37.32
CA ASP A 182 4.28 -57.92 36.74
C ASP A 182 4.19 -57.96 35.22
N ILE A 183 3.62 -59.01 34.63
CA ILE A 183 3.39 -59.12 33.17
C ILE A 183 2.49 -57.98 32.65
N ARG A 184 1.44 -57.63 33.38
CA ARG A 184 0.60 -56.46 32.98
C ARG A 184 1.39 -55.17 33.04
N SER A 185 2.25 -54.97 34.02
CA SER A 185 3.11 -53.80 34.15
C SER A 185 4.17 -53.77 33.05
N HIS A 186 4.78 -54.90 32.68
CA HIS A 186 5.69 -55.02 31.54
C HIS A 186 4.98 -54.64 30.22
N GLY A 187 3.76 -55.15 30.00
CA GLY A 187 2.97 -54.80 28.83
C GLY A 187 2.71 -53.30 28.72
N ALA A 188 2.25 -52.69 29.82
CA ALA A 188 2.00 -51.23 29.85
C ALA A 188 3.30 -50.42 29.63
N SER A 189 4.44 -50.87 30.15
CA SER A 189 5.77 -50.26 29.94
C SER A 189 6.19 -50.34 28.48
N ASN A 190 6.03 -51.54 27.87
CA ASN A 190 6.37 -51.79 26.47
C ASN A 190 5.50 -50.91 25.50
N ASP A 191 4.20 -50.84 25.79
CA ASP A 191 3.29 -50.00 25.01
C ASP A 191 3.67 -48.52 25.12
N ALA A 192 4.02 -48.04 26.33
CA ALA A 192 4.48 -46.68 26.53
C ALA A 192 5.82 -46.40 25.80
N ALA A 193 6.77 -47.33 25.85
CA ALA A 193 8.05 -47.21 25.14
C ALA A 193 7.85 -47.15 23.61
N LEU A 194 6.95 -47.99 23.08
CA LEU A 194 6.60 -47.97 21.66
C LEU A 194 5.92 -46.65 21.27
N ALA A 195 4.98 -46.14 22.08
CA ALA A 195 4.30 -44.88 21.86
C ALA A 195 5.30 -43.70 21.82
N ILE A 196 6.27 -43.67 22.74
CA ILE A 196 7.33 -42.67 22.76
C ILE A 196 8.16 -42.72 21.47
N SER A 197 8.53 -43.91 20.98
CA SER A 197 9.29 -44.06 19.74
C SER A 197 8.46 -43.63 18.51
N GLN A 198 7.16 -43.92 18.52
CA GLN A 198 6.24 -43.46 17.46
C GLN A 198 6.10 -41.96 17.45
N GLU A 199 6.01 -41.30 18.59
CA GLU A 199 5.97 -39.83 18.67
C GLU A 199 7.27 -39.17 18.18
N LYS A 200 8.43 -39.74 18.51
CA LYS A 200 9.71 -39.28 17.96
C LYS A 200 9.75 -39.40 16.44
N HIS A 201 9.30 -40.52 15.90
CA HIS A 201 9.21 -40.71 14.44
C HIS A 201 8.27 -39.70 13.82
N HIS A 202 7.10 -39.47 14.40
CA HIS A 202 6.14 -38.47 13.90
C HIS A 202 6.77 -37.09 13.89
N LYS A 203 7.43 -36.68 14.96
CA LYS A 203 8.15 -35.41 15.04
C LYS A 203 9.23 -35.29 13.95
N ALA A 204 10.10 -36.28 13.81
CA ALA A 204 11.16 -36.32 12.80
C ALA A 204 10.58 -36.19 11.37
N ARG A 205 9.43 -36.85 11.13
CA ARG A 205 8.71 -36.78 9.86
C ARG A 205 8.22 -35.38 9.58
N LEU A 206 7.62 -34.70 10.55
CA LEU A 206 7.15 -33.31 10.40
C LEU A 206 8.31 -32.34 10.12
N GLU A 207 9.44 -32.52 10.79
CA GLU A 207 10.63 -31.69 10.58
C GLU A 207 11.22 -31.91 9.19
N MET A 208 11.22 -33.13 8.68
CA MET A 208 11.63 -33.45 7.30
C MET A 208 10.68 -32.84 6.28
N ASP A 209 9.37 -33.03 6.44
CA ASP A 209 8.35 -32.46 5.53
C ASP A 209 8.42 -30.92 5.52
N GLN A 210 8.70 -30.29 6.67
CA GLN A 210 8.90 -28.83 6.76
C GLN A 210 10.16 -28.39 6.00
N ALA A 211 11.26 -29.14 6.10
CA ALA A 211 12.49 -28.83 5.36
C ALA A 211 12.28 -28.94 3.84
N GLU A 212 11.54 -29.97 3.38
CA GLU A 212 11.19 -30.11 1.96
C GLU A 212 10.31 -28.93 1.47
N LEU A 213 9.34 -28.52 2.28
CA LEU A 213 8.50 -27.35 1.97
C LEU A 213 9.33 -26.06 1.92
N ASN A 214 10.27 -25.89 2.85
CA ASN A 214 11.17 -24.75 2.86
C ASN A 214 12.00 -24.65 1.58
N ILE A 215 12.58 -25.78 1.12
CA ILE A 215 13.32 -25.83 -0.15
C ILE A 215 12.44 -25.46 -1.33
N LYS A 216 11.21 -25.98 -1.37
CA LYS A 216 10.25 -25.61 -2.41
C LYS A 216 9.95 -24.11 -2.42
N ASN A 217 9.79 -23.53 -1.24
CA ASN A 217 9.50 -22.10 -1.08
C ASN A 217 10.71 -21.19 -1.37
N MET A 218 11.95 -21.75 -1.50
CA MET A 218 13.11 -20.99 -1.96
C MET A 218 12.99 -20.54 -3.42
N LYS A 219 12.12 -21.17 -4.20
CA LYS A 219 11.81 -20.79 -5.58
C LYS A 219 10.46 -20.13 -5.62
N ILE A 220 10.46 -18.83 -5.91
CA ILE A 220 9.25 -18.03 -6.01
C ILE A 220 8.89 -17.88 -7.47
N THR A 221 7.68 -18.29 -7.80
CA THR A 221 7.14 -18.17 -9.15
C THR A 221 6.17 -16.99 -9.22
N SER A 222 6.06 -16.41 -10.41
CA SER A 222 5.06 -15.37 -10.66
C SER A 222 3.64 -15.94 -10.54
N PRO A 223 2.75 -15.34 -9.74
CA PRO A 223 1.36 -15.77 -9.63
C PRO A 223 0.47 -15.27 -10.76
N ILE A 224 0.91 -14.26 -11.52
CA ILE A 224 0.17 -13.63 -12.63
C ILE A 224 1.12 -13.30 -13.80
N ASP A 225 0.55 -13.08 -14.98
CA ASP A 225 1.27 -12.48 -16.10
C ASP A 225 1.45 -10.98 -15.85
N GLY A 226 2.65 -10.46 -16.14
CA GLY A 226 2.87 -9.03 -15.90
C GLY A 226 4.32 -8.58 -16.04
N LEU A 227 4.58 -7.38 -15.53
CA LEU A 227 5.90 -6.76 -15.49
C LEU A 227 6.50 -6.88 -14.10
N MET A 228 7.77 -7.25 -14.02
CA MET A 228 8.53 -7.33 -12.78
C MET A 228 8.96 -5.94 -12.32
N VAL A 229 8.65 -5.57 -11.10
CA VAL A 229 9.14 -4.36 -10.41
C VAL A 229 9.93 -4.79 -9.19
N ILE A 230 11.18 -4.31 -9.08
CA ILE A 230 12.06 -4.60 -7.95
C ILE A 230 11.92 -3.47 -6.93
N HIS A 231 11.83 -3.83 -5.67
CA HIS A 231 11.77 -2.85 -4.57
C HIS A 231 13.16 -2.43 -4.11
N GLY A 232 13.22 -1.26 -3.45
CA GLY A 232 14.45 -0.81 -2.80
C GLY A 232 14.83 -1.70 -1.61
N ASN A 233 16.10 -2.08 -1.54
CA ASN A 233 16.67 -2.97 -0.53
C ASN A 233 16.73 -2.30 0.84
N ARG A 234 15.70 -2.53 1.66
CA ARG A 234 15.65 -2.05 3.06
C ARG A 234 16.57 -2.84 3.98
N ASP A 235 16.88 -4.08 3.64
CA ASP A 235 17.74 -4.94 4.46
C ASP A 235 19.19 -4.47 4.44
N SER A 236 19.63 -3.82 3.34
CA SER A 236 20.98 -3.23 3.22
C SER A 236 21.27 -2.14 4.26
N THR A 237 20.25 -1.52 4.82
CA THR A 237 20.38 -0.44 5.82
C THR A 237 20.18 -0.93 7.26
N GLY A 238 20.10 -2.24 7.48
CA GLY A 238 19.82 -2.81 8.80
C GLY A 238 18.45 -2.46 9.35
N GLY A 239 17.49 -2.15 8.48
CA GLY A 239 16.12 -1.78 8.85
C GLY A 239 15.92 -0.31 9.21
N PHE A 240 16.98 0.51 9.16
CA PHE A 240 16.85 1.94 9.39
C PHE A 240 16.48 2.65 8.09
N PHE A 241 15.30 3.26 8.06
CA PHE A 241 14.78 4.00 6.92
C PHE A 241 14.33 5.40 7.36
N MET A 242 14.80 6.43 6.66
CA MET A 242 14.30 7.80 6.80
C MET A 242 13.59 8.21 5.52
N ASP A 243 12.50 8.94 5.67
CA ASP A 243 11.76 9.47 4.51
C ASP A 243 12.66 10.36 3.65
N GLY A 244 12.66 10.10 2.33
CA GLY A 244 13.55 10.77 1.37
C GLY A 244 14.90 10.07 1.13
N MET A 245 15.19 8.92 1.75
CA MET A 245 16.39 8.13 1.49
C MET A 245 16.21 7.28 0.22
N THR A 246 17.12 7.39 -0.73
CA THR A 246 17.16 6.53 -1.91
C THR A 246 17.83 5.20 -1.55
N LEU A 247 17.06 4.12 -1.62
CA LEU A 247 17.58 2.76 -1.42
C LEU A 247 18.05 2.18 -2.75
N PRO A 248 19.15 1.40 -2.77
CA PRO A 248 19.48 0.59 -3.94
C PRO A 248 18.42 -0.49 -4.14
N ASP A 249 18.18 -0.90 -5.37
CA ASP A 249 17.30 -2.03 -5.65
C ASP A 249 17.93 -3.34 -5.15
N TYR A 250 17.08 -4.37 -4.92
CA TYR A 250 17.61 -5.71 -4.64
C TYR A 250 18.32 -6.29 -5.86
N HIS A 251 19.45 -6.97 -5.61
CA HIS A 251 20.27 -7.64 -6.63
C HIS A 251 20.59 -9.07 -6.25
N VAL A 252 21.01 -9.84 -7.26
CA VAL A 252 21.58 -11.16 -7.04
C VAL A 252 22.83 -11.06 -6.16
N GLY A 253 22.90 -11.89 -5.12
CA GLY A 253 23.96 -11.87 -4.12
C GLY A 253 23.59 -11.17 -2.82
N ASP A 254 22.51 -10.37 -2.81
CA ASP A 254 22.04 -9.70 -1.59
C ASP A 254 21.51 -10.67 -0.56
N GLN A 255 21.69 -10.31 0.70
CA GLN A 255 21.10 -10.99 1.84
C GLN A 255 19.83 -10.28 2.26
N VAL A 256 18.77 -11.05 2.46
CA VAL A 256 17.45 -10.56 2.81
C VAL A 256 16.91 -11.24 4.05
N ASN A 257 16.12 -10.53 4.81
CA ASN A 257 15.45 -11.10 5.96
C ASN A 257 14.20 -11.89 5.52
N PRO A 258 13.87 -12.99 6.21
CA PRO A 258 12.62 -13.69 5.99
C PRO A 258 11.41 -12.73 6.09
N GLY A 259 10.52 -12.78 5.10
CA GLY A 259 9.35 -11.92 5.01
C GLY A 259 9.57 -10.56 4.35
N SER A 260 10.81 -10.17 4.00
CA SER A 260 11.08 -8.92 3.27
C SER A 260 10.41 -8.94 1.89
N SER A 261 9.74 -7.83 1.53
CA SER A 261 9.18 -7.63 0.20
C SER A 261 10.28 -7.22 -0.76
N ILE A 262 10.56 -8.05 -1.75
CA ILE A 262 11.70 -7.89 -2.66
C ILE A 262 11.27 -7.28 -3.98
N ALA A 263 10.13 -7.71 -4.48
CA ALA A 263 9.63 -7.30 -5.77
C ALA A 263 8.12 -7.45 -5.84
N GLU A 264 7.53 -6.98 -6.92
CA GLU A 264 6.13 -7.25 -7.26
C GLU A 264 5.98 -7.51 -8.76
N VAL A 265 4.98 -8.30 -9.11
CA VAL A 265 4.52 -8.45 -10.49
C VAL A 265 3.25 -7.63 -10.66
N ILE A 266 3.26 -6.73 -11.63
CA ILE A 266 2.17 -5.83 -11.93
C ILE A 266 1.52 -6.20 -13.26
N ASP A 267 0.20 -6.35 -13.26
CA ASP A 267 -0.56 -6.56 -14.48
C ASP A 267 -0.64 -5.24 -15.27
N SER A 268 0.05 -5.17 -16.41
CA SER A 268 0.05 -4.00 -17.29
C SER A 268 -1.17 -3.94 -18.21
N SER A 269 -2.01 -4.97 -18.25
CA SER A 269 -3.20 -5.02 -19.11
C SER A 269 -4.39 -4.24 -18.51
N HIS A 270 -4.41 -4.08 -17.19
CA HIS A 270 -5.46 -3.37 -16.45
C HIS A 270 -4.87 -2.19 -15.68
N LEU A 271 -4.75 -1.05 -16.39
CA LEU A 271 -4.28 0.19 -15.80
C LEU A 271 -5.46 1.05 -15.35
N GLU A 272 -5.31 1.62 -14.20
CA GLU A 272 -6.22 2.57 -13.57
C GLU A 272 -5.46 3.85 -13.23
N ILE A 273 -6.14 5.00 -13.31
CA ILE A 273 -5.56 6.24 -12.86
C ILE A 273 -6.18 6.63 -11.53
N SER A 274 -5.34 6.79 -10.52
CA SER A 274 -5.74 7.36 -9.23
C SER A 274 -5.49 8.86 -9.25
N ALA A 275 -6.52 9.63 -8.97
CA ALA A 275 -6.46 11.08 -8.91
C ALA A 275 -7.12 11.61 -7.64
N GLN A 276 -6.74 12.81 -7.22
CA GLN A 276 -7.33 13.48 -6.07
C GLN A 276 -8.06 14.75 -6.51
N VAL A 277 -9.29 14.92 -6.06
CA VAL A 277 -10.14 16.05 -6.39
C VAL A 277 -10.57 16.78 -5.12
N GLY A 278 -10.63 18.11 -5.19
CA GLY A 278 -11.06 18.94 -4.07
C GLY A 278 -12.57 18.81 -3.78
N GLU A 279 -12.98 19.22 -2.59
CA GLU A 279 -14.37 19.15 -2.11
C GLU A 279 -15.35 19.92 -3.00
N THR A 280 -14.94 21.07 -3.54
CA THR A 280 -15.77 21.89 -4.45
C THR A 280 -16.13 21.16 -5.73
N ASP A 281 -15.21 20.37 -6.26
CA ASP A 281 -15.38 19.67 -7.53
C ASP A 281 -16.03 18.27 -7.35
N ARG A 282 -15.96 17.74 -6.12
CA ARG A 282 -16.56 16.44 -5.77
C ARG A 282 -18.04 16.33 -6.09
N THR A 283 -18.78 17.44 -5.89
CA THR A 283 -20.22 17.50 -6.14
C THR A 283 -20.58 17.29 -7.61
N ASN A 284 -19.66 17.62 -8.53
CA ASN A 284 -19.82 17.49 -9.97
C ASN A 284 -19.36 16.15 -10.52
N LEU A 285 -18.83 15.26 -9.66
CA LEU A 285 -18.29 13.96 -10.05
C LEU A 285 -19.29 12.83 -9.80
N LYS A 286 -19.49 12.01 -10.84
CA LYS A 286 -20.34 10.83 -10.82
C LYS A 286 -19.61 9.67 -11.51
N THR A 287 -19.89 8.46 -11.06
CA THR A 287 -19.42 7.24 -11.73
C THR A 287 -19.95 7.16 -13.17
N GLY A 288 -19.12 6.69 -14.09
CA GLY A 288 -19.46 6.56 -15.51
C GLY A 288 -19.22 7.79 -16.37
N GLN A 289 -18.82 8.94 -15.79
CA GLN A 289 -18.43 10.12 -16.57
C GLN A 289 -17.21 9.84 -17.44
N SER A 290 -17.21 10.38 -18.67
CA SER A 290 -16.08 10.28 -19.59
C SER A 290 -14.94 11.19 -19.14
N VAL A 291 -13.72 10.71 -19.31
CA VAL A 291 -12.48 11.44 -18.94
C VAL A 291 -11.57 11.48 -20.15
N GLU A 292 -11.09 12.67 -20.48
CA GLU A 292 -9.97 12.87 -21.38
C GLU A 292 -8.67 12.84 -20.57
N ILE A 293 -7.72 12.00 -20.98
CA ILE A 293 -6.50 11.71 -20.26
C ILE A 293 -5.31 12.07 -21.12
N LYS A 294 -4.42 12.94 -20.63
CA LYS A 294 -3.15 13.30 -21.28
C LYS A 294 -2.02 12.85 -20.37
N VAL A 295 -1.24 11.89 -20.84
CA VAL A 295 -0.12 11.32 -20.08
C VAL A 295 1.13 12.15 -20.37
N ASP A 296 1.80 12.64 -19.35
CA ASP A 296 2.96 13.54 -19.49
C ASP A 296 4.14 12.86 -20.22
N ALA A 297 4.25 11.53 -20.11
CA ALA A 297 5.28 10.73 -20.80
C ALA A 297 5.02 10.56 -22.32
N LEU A 298 3.79 10.83 -22.81
CA LEU A 298 3.40 10.68 -24.22
C LEU A 298 2.78 12.00 -24.73
N PRO A 299 3.58 13.05 -24.91
CA PRO A 299 3.08 14.36 -25.32
C PRO A 299 2.45 14.31 -26.71
N GLY A 300 1.26 14.87 -26.83
CA GLY A 300 0.50 14.91 -28.11
C GLY A 300 -0.50 13.80 -28.31
N GLU A 301 -0.54 12.79 -27.43
CA GLU A 301 -1.55 11.76 -27.44
C GLU A 301 -2.58 11.99 -26.32
N SER A 302 -3.84 11.72 -26.62
CA SER A 302 -4.92 11.75 -25.64
C SER A 302 -5.59 10.37 -25.60
N PHE A 303 -5.80 9.91 -24.37
CA PHE A 303 -6.51 8.67 -24.09
C PHE A 303 -7.89 9.00 -23.53
N THR A 304 -8.78 8.04 -23.58
CA THR A 304 -10.11 8.15 -23.00
C THR A 304 -10.31 7.11 -21.91
N GLY A 305 -11.13 7.47 -20.95
CA GLY A 305 -11.47 6.59 -19.84
C GLY A 305 -12.80 6.99 -19.21
N LYS A 306 -13.17 6.27 -18.17
CA LYS A 306 -14.39 6.51 -17.39
C LYS A 306 -14.10 6.53 -15.91
N VAL A 307 -14.79 7.42 -15.20
CA VAL A 307 -14.78 7.42 -13.74
C VAL A 307 -15.40 6.11 -13.24
N ARG A 308 -14.58 5.27 -12.61
CA ARG A 308 -15.00 3.99 -12.03
C ARG A 308 -15.58 4.18 -10.64
N THR A 309 -14.83 4.85 -9.78
CA THR A 309 -15.25 5.10 -8.40
C THR A 309 -14.89 6.51 -7.98
N VAL A 310 -15.74 7.08 -7.12
CA VAL A 310 -15.46 8.33 -6.42
C VAL A 310 -15.49 8.00 -4.94
N GLY A 311 -14.32 7.97 -4.32
CA GLY A 311 -14.13 7.58 -2.93
C GLY A 311 -14.71 8.55 -1.92
N GLY A 312 -14.67 8.15 -0.66
CA GLY A 312 -14.85 9.03 0.49
C GLY A 312 -13.67 9.99 0.65
N ALA A 313 -13.78 10.96 1.57
CA ALA A 313 -12.66 11.84 1.89
C ALA A 313 -11.47 11.02 2.38
N THR A 314 -10.27 11.34 1.88
CA THR A 314 -9.02 10.79 2.42
C THR A 314 -8.87 11.21 3.88
N ALA A 315 -8.30 10.33 4.69
CA ALA A 315 -7.94 10.65 6.07
C ALA A 315 -7.02 11.88 6.08
N ARG A 316 -7.28 12.81 7.00
CA ARG A 316 -6.42 13.99 7.20
C ARG A 316 -5.01 13.52 7.48
N GLU A 317 -4.03 14.10 6.82
CA GLU A 317 -2.66 14.05 7.32
C GLU A 317 -2.64 14.75 8.68
N PHE A 318 -2.16 14.05 9.70
CA PHE A 318 -2.22 14.44 11.12
C PHE A 318 -1.52 15.78 11.43
N TRP A 319 -0.74 16.31 10.48
CA TRP A 319 0.11 17.49 10.65
C TRP A 319 -0.33 18.73 9.87
N ASP A 320 -1.39 18.67 9.06
CA ASP A 320 -1.86 19.79 8.26
C ASP A 320 -3.28 20.24 8.64
N ASP A 321 -3.37 21.20 9.56
CA ASP A 321 -4.62 21.81 10.01
C ASP A 321 -5.38 22.58 8.89
N ASN A 322 -4.71 22.87 7.75
CA ASN A 322 -5.28 23.59 6.61
C ASN A 322 -5.54 22.71 5.37
N ALA A 323 -5.36 21.39 5.48
CA ALA A 323 -5.57 20.49 4.37
C ALA A 323 -7.05 20.50 3.96
N LYS A 324 -7.33 21.02 2.78
CA LYS A 324 -8.64 20.91 2.13
C LYS A 324 -8.93 19.41 1.94
N HIS A 325 -10.16 19.01 2.25
CA HIS A 325 -10.59 17.62 2.02
C HIS A 325 -10.38 17.26 0.56
N LYS A 326 -9.61 16.20 0.34
CA LYS A 326 -9.40 15.61 -0.97
C LYS A 326 -10.20 14.31 -1.06
N PHE A 327 -10.65 14.00 -2.25
CA PHE A 327 -11.43 12.80 -2.55
C PHE A 327 -10.68 12.01 -3.61
N ASP A 328 -10.47 10.73 -3.36
CA ASP A 328 -9.83 9.87 -4.33
C ASP A 328 -10.82 9.48 -5.43
N VAL A 329 -10.38 9.58 -6.66
CA VAL A 329 -11.13 9.22 -7.85
C VAL A 329 -10.33 8.20 -8.64
N ALA A 330 -10.94 7.05 -8.90
CA ALA A 330 -10.36 6.03 -9.74
C ALA A 330 -10.98 6.07 -11.14
N ILE A 331 -10.11 6.11 -12.15
CA ILE A 331 -10.49 6.25 -13.55
C ILE A 331 -9.95 5.05 -14.32
N GLN A 332 -10.84 4.31 -14.94
CA GLN A 332 -10.50 3.17 -15.78
C GLN A 332 -10.25 3.65 -17.21
N LEU A 333 -9.15 3.22 -17.82
CA LEU A 333 -8.87 3.47 -19.23
C LEU A 333 -9.76 2.60 -20.12
N ASP A 334 -10.26 3.18 -21.22
CA ASP A 334 -11.06 2.43 -22.21
C ASP A 334 -10.20 1.45 -23.02
N ARG A 335 -8.91 1.75 -23.21
CA ARG A 335 -7.96 0.92 -23.96
C ARG A 335 -6.62 0.90 -23.25
N ALA A 336 -6.08 -0.30 -23.06
CA ALA A 336 -4.70 -0.50 -22.64
C ALA A 336 -3.75 -0.18 -23.81
N ASP A 337 -2.72 0.62 -23.56
CA ASP A 337 -1.61 0.88 -24.49
C ASP A 337 -0.33 0.31 -23.87
N PRO A 338 0.43 -0.55 -24.56
CA PRO A 338 1.65 -1.17 -24.04
C PRO A 338 2.76 -0.18 -23.65
N ARG A 339 2.66 1.07 -24.10
CA ARG A 339 3.61 2.15 -23.75
C ARG A 339 3.29 2.80 -22.42
N LEU A 340 2.07 2.63 -21.92
CA LEU A 340 1.68 3.15 -20.61
C LEU A 340 2.28 2.27 -19.52
N ARG A 341 2.90 2.92 -18.56
CA ARG A 341 3.52 2.25 -17.40
C ARG A 341 2.96 2.79 -16.11
N PRO A 342 2.83 1.96 -15.09
CA PRO A 342 2.54 2.43 -13.73
C PRO A 342 3.56 3.48 -13.29
N GLY A 343 3.09 4.46 -12.53
CA GLY A 343 3.90 5.58 -12.07
C GLY A 343 3.94 6.79 -13.01
N PHE A 344 3.42 6.70 -14.25
CA PHE A 344 3.30 7.86 -15.13
C PHE A 344 2.25 8.83 -14.60
N GLU A 345 2.58 10.12 -14.62
CA GLU A 345 1.62 11.18 -14.32
C GLU A 345 0.75 11.50 -15.53
N ALA A 346 -0.51 11.81 -15.25
CA ALA A 346 -1.49 12.17 -16.26
C ALA A 346 -2.33 13.39 -15.82
N GLN A 347 -2.62 14.24 -16.79
CA GLN A 347 -3.57 15.34 -16.66
C GLN A 347 -4.93 14.84 -17.10
N LEU A 348 -5.92 15.06 -16.26
CA LEU A 348 -7.28 14.54 -16.41
C LEU A 348 -8.27 15.67 -16.61
N SER A 349 -9.11 15.55 -17.61
CA SER A 349 -10.26 16.41 -17.83
C SER A 349 -11.54 15.59 -17.76
N ILE A 350 -12.20 15.60 -16.61
CA ILE A 350 -13.42 14.84 -16.35
C ILE A 350 -14.60 15.66 -16.87
N LEU A 351 -15.38 15.07 -17.78
CA LEU A 351 -16.54 15.71 -18.37
C LEU A 351 -17.75 15.57 -17.43
N GLY A 352 -18.14 16.68 -16.83
CA GLY A 352 -19.29 16.77 -15.93
C GLY A 352 -20.62 16.91 -16.66
N ASP A 353 -21.63 17.35 -15.91
CA ASP A 353 -22.98 17.53 -16.44
C ASP A 353 -23.00 18.61 -17.53
N HIS A 354 -23.77 18.40 -18.57
CA HIS A 354 -24.05 19.40 -19.61
C HIS A 354 -25.19 20.31 -19.12
N LEU A 355 -24.86 21.57 -18.93
CA LEU A 355 -25.83 22.61 -18.58
C LEU A 355 -26.30 23.34 -19.85
N SER A 356 -27.46 22.96 -20.35
CA SER A 356 -28.10 23.65 -21.44
C SER A 356 -28.71 24.98 -20.94
N ARG A 357 -28.50 26.08 -21.68
CA ARG A 357 -29.00 27.41 -21.34
C ARG A 357 -28.55 27.92 -19.96
N ALA A 358 -27.30 27.70 -19.62
CA ALA A 358 -26.72 28.20 -18.39
C ALA A 358 -26.44 29.69 -18.49
N VAL A 359 -26.84 30.45 -17.48
CA VAL A 359 -26.53 31.88 -17.38
C VAL A 359 -25.11 32.06 -16.91
N SER A 360 -24.22 32.60 -17.74
CA SER A 360 -22.80 32.72 -17.44
C SER A 360 -22.28 34.14 -17.48
N LEU A 361 -21.36 34.42 -16.55
CA LEU A 361 -20.60 35.68 -16.47
C LEU A 361 -19.13 35.40 -16.29
N PRO A 362 -18.21 36.31 -16.64
CA PRO A 362 -16.82 36.24 -16.20
C PRO A 362 -16.77 36.18 -14.67
N ALA A 363 -15.90 35.32 -14.12
CA ALA A 363 -15.81 35.16 -12.66
C ALA A 363 -15.45 36.47 -11.93
N GLU A 364 -14.80 37.40 -12.62
CA GLU A 364 -14.44 38.73 -12.12
C GLU A 364 -15.66 39.63 -11.83
N ALA A 365 -16.84 39.35 -12.44
CA ALA A 365 -18.06 40.09 -12.20
C ALA A 365 -18.83 39.67 -10.94
N VAL A 366 -18.37 38.58 -10.27
CA VAL A 366 -18.97 38.04 -9.03
C VAL A 366 -18.19 38.56 -7.84
N PHE A 367 -18.82 39.30 -6.97
CA PHE A 367 -18.22 39.87 -5.76
C PHE A 367 -18.75 39.16 -4.51
N GLU A 368 -18.04 39.32 -3.42
CA GLU A 368 -18.48 38.85 -2.11
C GLU A 368 -18.77 40.03 -1.19
N HIS A 369 -19.97 40.08 -0.65
CA HIS A 369 -20.41 41.09 0.29
C HIS A 369 -21.16 40.46 1.46
N ALA A 370 -20.71 40.67 2.68
CA ALA A 370 -21.28 40.11 3.89
C ALA A 370 -21.47 38.57 3.84
N GLY A 371 -20.52 37.85 3.23
CA GLY A 371 -20.56 36.39 3.10
C GLY A 371 -21.49 35.83 2.01
N LYS A 372 -22.11 36.74 1.21
CA LYS A 372 -22.96 36.39 0.08
C LYS A 372 -22.33 36.76 -1.25
N LYS A 373 -22.58 35.94 -2.27
CA LYS A 373 -22.16 36.25 -3.64
C LYS A 373 -23.15 37.19 -4.28
N ILE A 374 -22.64 38.32 -4.81
CA ILE A 374 -23.42 39.38 -5.44
C ILE A 374 -22.84 39.77 -6.79
N VAL A 375 -23.68 40.36 -7.64
CA VAL A 375 -23.28 41.06 -8.86
C VAL A 375 -23.88 42.45 -8.85
N TYR A 376 -23.22 43.40 -9.52
CA TYR A 376 -23.72 44.75 -9.69
C TYR A 376 -24.41 44.88 -11.05
N CYS A 377 -25.74 44.93 -11.05
CA CYS A 377 -26.56 45.08 -12.26
C CYS A 377 -26.77 46.56 -12.58
N GLU A 378 -26.62 46.94 -13.84
CA GLU A 378 -26.89 48.30 -14.30
C GLU A 378 -28.41 48.57 -14.30
N ARG A 379 -28.85 49.58 -13.55
CA ARG A 379 -30.22 50.07 -13.57
C ARG A 379 -30.24 51.60 -13.70
N GLY A 380 -30.67 52.09 -14.85
CA GLY A 380 -30.75 53.51 -15.14
C GLY A 380 -29.36 54.16 -15.18
N ARG A 381 -29.07 55.09 -14.22
CA ARG A 381 -27.75 55.76 -14.11
C ARG A 381 -26.82 55.19 -13.03
N GLY A 382 -27.08 54.00 -12.52
CA GLY A 382 -26.28 53.41 -11.45
C GLY A 382 -26.26 51.90 -11.46
N PHE A 383 -25.57 51.34 -10.48
CA PHE A 383 -25.46 49.88 -10.28
C PHE A 383 -26.18 49.48 -9.00
N GLU A 384 -26.98 48.43 -9.06
CA GLU A 384 -27.72 47.88 -7.94
C GLU A 384 -27.14 46.49 -7.60
N MET A 385 -26.93 46.22 -6.31
CA MET A 385 -26.47 44.93 -5.86
C MET A 385 -27.59 43.89 -5.97
N GLN A 386 -27.31 42.79 -6.64
CA GLN A 386 -28.21 41.65 -6.73
C GLN A 386 -27.52 40.39 -6.18
N GLU A 387 -28.16 39.76 -5.22
CA GLU A 387 -27.68 38.45 -4.69
C GLU A 387 -27.86 37.37 -5.75
N VAL A 388 -26.84 36.52 -5.91
CA VAL A 388 -26.81 35.45 -6.90
C VAL A 388 -26.33 34.14 -6.30
N LYS A 389 -26.87 33.06 -6.81
CA LYS A 389 -26.39 31.74 -6.46
C LYS A 389 -25.41 31.25 -7.51
N VAL A 390 -24.15 31.04 -7.12
CA VAL A 390 -23.14 30.47 -8.00
C VAL A 390 -23.32 28.95 -8.00
N LEU A 391 -23.64 28.38 -9.17
CA LEU A 391 -23.83 26.94 -9.36
C LEU A 391 -22.51 26.24 -9.65
N ALA A 392 -21.64 26.87 -10.45
CA ALA A 392 -20.33 26.33 -10.79
C ALA A 392 -19.38 27.43 -11.27
N LEU A 393 -18.08 27.15 -11.18
CA LEU A 393 -17.01 27.95 -11.79
C LEU A 393 -16.30 27.05 -12.82
N SER A 394 -16.28 27.47 -14.09
CA SER A 394 -15.62 26.73 -15.16
C SER A 394 -14.98 27.67 -16.17
N GLU A 395 -13.75 27.38 -16.58
CA GLU A 395 -13.01 28.15 -17.59
C GLU A 395 -12.98 29.67 -17.36
N GLY A 396 -12.85 30.14 -16.11
CA GLY A 396 -12.87 31.56 -15.76
C GLY A 396 -14.24 32.21 -15.81
N ARG A 397 -15.32 31.47 -15.97
CA ARG A 397 -16.71 31.91 -15.96
C ARG A 397 -17.44 31.34 -14.76
N ALA A 398 -18.30 32.19 -14.16
CA ALA A 398 -19.25 31.78 -13.13
C ALA A 398 -20.61 31.48 -13.77
N ILE A 399 -21.16 30.32 -13.44
CA ILE A 399 -22.52 29.91 -13.81
C ILE A 399 -23.42 30.30 -12.64
N LEU A 400 -24.46 31.06 -12.95
CA LEU A 400 -25.29 31.72 -11.94
C LEU A 400 -26.76 31.38 -12.13
N GLU A 401 -27.47 31.41 -11.02
CA GLU A 401 -28.93 31.40 -10.99
C GLU A 401 -29.43 32.69 -10.32
N GLY A 402 -30.50 33.28 -10.85
CA GLY A 402 -31.13 34.43 -10.26
C GLY A 402 -30.96 35.77 -11.03
N ILE A 403 -30.38 35.75 -12.26
CA ILE A 403 -30.24 36.92 -13.10
C ILE A 403 -30.84 36.66 -14.49
N PRO A 404 -31.62 37.59 -15.05
CA PRO A 404 -32.14 37.48 -16.41
C PRO A 404 -31.03 37.63 -17.47
N VAL A 405 -31.16 36.89 -18.57
CA VAL A 405 -30.28 37.00 -19.74
C VAL A 405 -30.40 38.41 -20.33
N GLY A 406 -29.29 38.99 -20.78
CA GLY A 406 -29.24 40.32 -21.33
C GLY A 406 -29.03 41.45 -20.31
N THR A 407 -29.00 41.12 -19.00
CA THR A 407 -28.68 42.12 -17.96
C THR A 407 -27.22 42.56 -18.10
N VAL A 408 -26.97 43.86 -18.00
CA VAL A 408 -25.62 44.44 -18.00
C VAL A 408 -25.10 44.47 -16.57
N VAL A 409 -23.89 43.90 -16.34
CA VAL A 409 -23.25 43.80 -15.02
C VAL A 409 -21.85 44.39 -15.03
N ALA A 410 -21.43 44.97 -13.90
CA ALA A 410 -20.12 45.56 -13.75
C ALA A 410 -19.04 44.46 -13.53
N LEU A 411 -17.90 44.64 -14.19
CA LEU A 411 -16.71 43.80 -14.00
C LEU A 411 -15.83 44.24 -12.84
N VAL A 412 -16.05 45.44 -12.31
CA VAL A 412 -15.29 46.02 -11.19
C VAL A 412 -16.28 46.57 -10.17
N ASN A 413 -15.97 46.40 -8.89
CA ASN A 413 -16.82 46.90 -7.80
C ASN A 413 -16.98 48.44 -7.90
N PRO A 414 -18.20 48.95 -8.20
CA PRO A 414 -18.42 50.38 -8.37
C PRO A 414 -18.31 51.18 -7.05
N ASP A 415 -18.50 50.53 -5.90
CA ASP A 415 -18.42 51.18 -4.57
C ASP A 415 -16.98 51.46 -4.14
N LYS A 416 -16.02 50.65 -4.53
CA LYS A 416 -14.59 50.88 -4.25
C LYS A 416 -14.01 52.06 -5.00
N LYS A 417 -14.57 52.44 -6.16
CA LYS A 417 -14.14 53.65 -6.91
C LYS A 417 -14.63 54.95 -6.30
N ARG A 418 -15.73 54.94 -5.54
CA ARG A 418 -16.26 56.15 -4.85
C ARG A 418 -15.47 56.50 -3.58
N SER A 419 -14.72 55.61 -2.98
CA SER A 419 -13.95 55.84 -1.75
C SER A 419 -12.49 56.26 -1.97
N GLY A 420 -12.02 56.41 -3.21
CA GLY A 420 -10.67 56.80 -3.57
C GLY A 420 -10.47 58.32 -3.72
N LYS A 421 -10.67 59.14 -2.68
CA LYS A 421 -10.04 60.47 -2.60
C LYS A 421 -8.62 60.31 -2.06
N PRO A 422 -7.59 60.90 -2.74
CA PRO A 422 -6.23 60.87 -2.22
C PRO A 422 -6.15 61.72 -0.95
N LYS A 423 -5.71 61.21 0.16
CA LYS A 423 -5.22 61.99 1.29
C LYS A 423 -3.85 62.54 0.90
N GLU A 424 -3.79 63.86 0.66
CA GLU A 424 -2.56 64.62 0.61
C GLU A 424 -1.83 64.61 1.96
N GLY A 425 -0.54 64.41 1.88
CA GLY A 425 0.52 65.13 2.57
C GLY A 425 0.58 65.03 4.09
N GLY A 426 1.53 64.26 4.57
CA GLY A 426 2.10 64.35 5.88
C GLY A 426 3.52 63.91 5.82
N SER A 427 4.40 64.90 5.56
CA SER A 427 5.86 64.74 5.70
C SER A 427 6.24 64.49 7.16
N ALA A 428 6.95 63.45 7.43
CA ALA A 428 7.79 63.34 8.63
C ALA A 428 9.05 62.52 8.31
N SER A 429 10.15 63.20 8.47
CA SER A 429 11.52 62.74 8.30
C SER A 429 11.90 61.63 9.29
N PRO A 430 12.92 60.83 8.95
CA PRO A 430 13.33 59.74 9.80
C PRO A 430 14.32 60.17 10.89
N SER A 431 14.12 59.76 12.11
CA SER A 431 15.15 59.77 13.16
C SER A 431 15.85 58.45 13.24
N LEU A 432 17.14 58.51 13.02
CA LEU A 432 18.10 57.45 13.37
C LEU A 432 18.09 57.22 14.89
N GLY A 433 18.12 55.99 15.30
CA GLY A 433 18.39 55.55 16.64
C GLY A 433 18.99 54.15 16.63
N ALA A 434 20.32 54.11 16.68
CA ALA A 434 21.10 52.93 16.96
C ALA A 434 20.99 52.55 18.42
N SER A 435 20.95 51.26 18.75
CA SER A 435 21.76 50.65 19.83
C SER A 435 21.47 49.14 19.92
N PHE A 436 22.50 48.37 19.71
CA PHE A 436 23.08 47.24 20.44
C PHE A 436 22.22 46.61 21.58
N ASN A 437 21.89 45.36 21.51
CA ASN A 437 22.49 44.23 22.23
C ASN A 437 22.11 42.90 21.60
#